data_aba0c8171ea5e553cfa9d7d584230ff1
#
_entry.id   aba0c8171ea5e553cfa9d7d584230ff1
#
_cell.length_a   1.000
_cell.length_b   1.000
_cell.length_c   1.000
_cell.angle_alpha   90.00
_cell.angle_beta   90.00
_cell.angle_gamma   90.00
#
_symmetry.space_group_name_H-M   'P 1'
#
loop_
_entity.id
_entity.type
_entity.pdbx_description
1 polymer ?
#
loop_
_entity_poly.entity_id
_entity_poly.type
_entity_poly.pdbx_seq_one_letter_code
_entity_poly.pdbx_strand_id
1 'polypeptide(L)'
;MTREEANRLLHAYIDGELDPVKSLELEAHLAENPSVRAACERLREMSAAIRDKADYHAAPAWLEARVRAAIPAGPENVSARPAWWRWLKPAGSFAVAADWLRPAASFAAVALVTWMVALGYMRPGEDERITQEVLASHVRATLTNRFYDVASSDQHTVKPWLSARLAFSPPIADLSASGFELVGGRLDYIGAQPVAVLVYKRRQHLIDVFVWPVEAPKSEQTSTRDGFNIEHVAKNGMDYWLVSDLSRNELNDLAQLIAAYSAAP
;
A
#
# COMPACT_ATOMS: atom_id res chain seq x y z
N MET A 1 -14.27 -23.13 17.16
CA MET A 1 -13.06 -23.24 16.31
C MET A 1 -12.75 -24.72 16.05
N THR A 2 -12.36 -25.09 14.81
CA THR A 2 -11.92 -26.47 14.51
C THR A 2 -10.48 -26.70 14.91
N ARG A 3 -10.07 -27.97 15.11
CA ARG A 3 -8.69 -28.34 15.46
C ARG A 3 -7.68 -27.88 14.39
N GLU A 4 -8.03 -27.98 13.12
CA GLU A 4 -7.18 -27.56 12.00
C GLU A 4 -7.01 -26.04 11.95
N GLU A 5 -8.07 -25.32 12.23
CA GLU A 5 -8.04 -23.88 12.34
C GLU A 5 -7.19 -23.41 13.53
N ALA A 6 -7.36 -24.03 14.69
CA ALA A 6 -6.54 -23.78 15.87
C ALA A 6 -5.05 -23.98 15.57
N ASN A 7 -4.67 -25.11 14.94
CA ASN A 7 -3.27 -25.40 14.60
C ASN A 7 -2.66 -24.37 13.63
N ARG A 8 -3.44 -23.82 12.70
CA ARG A 8 -2.97 -22.76 11.79
C ARG A 8 -2.69 -21.44 12.52
N LEU A 9 -3.43 -21.16 13.59
CA LEU A 9 -3.31 -19.91 14.35
C LEU A 9 -2.21 -19.95 15.43
N LEU A 10 -1.68 -21.15 15.80
CA LEU A 10 -0.70 -21.30 16.87
C LEU A 10 0.57 -20.47 16.66
N HIS A 11 1.07 -20.38 15.42
CA HIS A 11 2.29 -19.61 15.12
C HIS A 11 2.05 -18.11 15.36
N ALA A 12 1.00 -17.55 14.78
CA ALA A 12 0.66 -16.13 14.98
C ALA A 12 0.36 -15.80 16.45
N TYR A 13 -0.23 -16.76 17.20
CA TYR A 13 -0.49 -16.59 18.62
C TYR A 13 0.82 -16.54 19.45
N ILE A 14 1.77 -17.41 19.15
CA ILE A 14 3.06 -17.48 19.89
C ILE A 14 3.91 -16.24 19.58
N ASP A 15 3.84 -15.73 18.33
CA ASP A 15 4.57 -14.55 17.89
C ASP A 15 3.88 -13.23 18.32
N GLY A 16 2.68 -13.31 18.92
CA GLY A 16 1.93 -12.14 19.39
C GLY A 16 1.28 -11.33 18.28
N GLU A 17 1.14 -11.91 17.09
CA GLU A 17 0.57 -11.27 15.89
C GLU A 17 -0.93 -11.54 15.71
N LEU A 18 -1.54 -12.31 16.62
CA LEU A 18 -2.94 -12.65 16.53
C LEU A 18 -3.83 -11.53 17.10
N ASP A 19 -4.95 -11.24 16.40
CA ASP A 19 -5.98 -10.34 16.87
C ASP A 19 -6.51 -10.75 18.27
N PRO A 20 -6.78 -9.77 19.18
CA PRO A 20 -7.23 -10.07 20.55
C PRO A 20 -8.48 -10.96 20.66
N VAL A 21 -9.45 -10.80 19.74
CA VAL A 21 -10.67 -11.62 19.74
C VAL A 21 -10.35 -13.07 19.41
N LYS A 22 -9.54 -13.30 18.37
CA LYS A 22 -9.08 -14.66 17.99
C LYS A 22 -8.16 -15.27 19.01
N SER A 23 -7.37 -14.46 19.73
CA SER A 23 -6.52 -14.95 20.83
C SER A 23 -7.38 -15.55 21.95
N LEU A 24 -8.46 -14.87 22.36
CA LEU A 24 -9.40 -15.38 23.36
C LEU A 24 -10.11 -16.66 22.92
N GLU A 25 -10.54 -16.73 21.65
CA GLU A 25 -11.16 -17.92 21.08
C GLU A 25 -10.18 -19.11 21.08
N LEU A 26 -8.93 -18.87 20.74
CA LEU A 26 -7.88 -19.89 20.75
C LEU A 26 -7.56 -20.33 22.16
N GLU A 27 -7.48 -19.42 23.14
CA GLU A 27 -7.24 -19.74 24.55
C GLU A 27 -8.35 -20.63 25.12
N ALA A 28 -9.62 -20.32 24.82
CA ALA A 28 -10.76 -21.15 25.20
C ALA A 28 -10.62 -22.56 24.58
N HIS A 29 -10.25 -22.63 23.29
CA HIS A 29 -10.04 -23.92 22.62
C HIS A 29 -8.85 -24.72 23.17
N LEU A 30 -7.76 -24.05 23.56
CA LEU A 30 -6.60 -24.67 24.23
C LEU A 30 -6.96 -25.23 25.61
N ALA A 31 -7.91 -24.61 26.32
CA ALA A 31 -8.38 -25.10 27.61
C ALA A 31 -9.09 -26.47 27.47
N GLU A 32 -9.86 -26.64 26.42
CA GLU A 32 -10.69 -27.83 26.17
C GLU A 32 -9.93 -28.95 25.42
N ASN A 33 -8.85 -28.63 24.69
CA ASN A 33 -8.18 -29.56 23.78
C ASN A 33 -6.72 -29.81 24.17
N PRO A 34 -6.41 -30.85 24.97
CA PRO A 34 -5.06 -31.16 25.45
C PRO A 34 -4.05 -31.39 24.32
N SER A 35 -4.45 -31.93 23.19
CA SER A 35 -3.56 -32.19 22.04
C SER A 35 -3.08 -30.90 21.35
N VAL A 36 -3.93 -29.89 21.25
CA VAL A 36 -3.58 -28.58 20.68
C VAL A 36 -2.72 -27.80 21.68
N ARG A 37 -3.05 -27.91 22.98
CA ARG A 37 -2.22 -27.34 24.06
C ARG A 37 -0.80 -27.87 24.00
N ALA A 38 -0.62 -29.19 23.93
CA ALA A 38 0.70 -29.81 23.83
C ALA A 38 1.48 -29.37 22.58
N ALA A 39 0.78 -29.09 21.45
CA ALA A 39 1.40 -28.54 20.28
C ALA A 39 1.88 -27.09 20.52
N CYS A 40 1.07 -26.28 21.18
CA CYS A 40 1.42 -24.90 21.56
C CYS A 40 2.65 -24.87 22.50
N GLU A 41 2.69 -25.74 23.50
CA GLU A 41 3.82 -25.85 24.43
C GLU A 41 5.12 -26.24 23.71
N ARG A 42 5.08 -27.24 22.83
CA ARG A 42 6.27 -27.64 22.04
C ARG A 42 6.78 -26.50 21.15
N LEU A 43 5.90 -25.73 20.55
CA LEU A 43 6.31 -24.57 19.73
C LEU A 43 6.93 -23.46 20.59
N ARG A 44 6.39 -23.22 21.79
CA ARG A 44 6.98 -22.27 22.76
C ARG A 44 8.36 -22.73 23.23
N GLU A 45 8.52 -24.00 23.57
CA GLU A 45 9.80 -24.58 23.95
C GLU A 45 10.83 -24.49 22.83
N MET A 46 10.42 -24.75 21.57
CA MET A 46 11.29 -24.61 20.41
C MET A 46 11.71 -23.16 20.20
N SER A 47 10.78 -22.22 20.28
CA SER A 47 11.07 -20.78 20.16
C SER A 47 12.03 -20.30 21.24
N ALA A 48 11.82 -20.73 22.49
CA ALA A 48 12.69 -20.43 23.61
C ALA A 48 14.11 -21.04 23.43
N ALA A 49 14.19 -22.28 22.97
CA ALA A 49 15.48 -22.96 22.72
C ALA A 49 16.26 -22.30 21.58
N ILE A 50 15.58 -21.83 20.51
CA ILE A 50 16.23 -21.07 19.42
C ILE A 50 16.77 -19.76 19.97
N ARG A 51 15.96 -19.02 20.76
CA ARG A 51 16.35 -17.73 21.33
C ARG A 51 17.53 -17.83 22.29
N ASP A 52 17.58 -18.89 23.06
CA ASP A 52 18.64 -19.13 24.03
C ASP A 52 19.97 -19.59 23.37
N LYS A 53 19.89 -20.33 22.27
CA LYS A 53 21.05 -20.88 21.55
C LYS A 53 21.48 -20.08 20.32
N ALA A 54 20.70 -19.11 19.89
CA ALA A 54 21.07 -18.25 18.76
C ALA A 54 22.24 -17.33 19.13
N ASP A 55 23.21 -17.20 18.24
CA ASP A 55 24.29 -16.24 18.39
C ASP A 55 23.74 -14.82 18.52
N TYR A 56 23.92 -14.21 19.67
CA TYR A 56 23.50 -12.86 19.94
C TYR A 56 24.52 -11.86 19.36
N HIS A 57 24.15 -11.19 18.30
CA HIS A 57 24.95 -10.09 17.74
C HIS A 57 24.68 -8.82 18.52
N ALA A 58 25.65 -8.41 19.37
CA ALA A 58 25.53 -7.16 20.11
C ALA A 58 25.43 -5.96 19.17
N ALA A 59 24.42 -5.12 19.37
CA ALA A 59 24.27 -3.91 18.61
C ALA A 59 25.48 -2.96 18.85
N PRO A 60 25.97 -2.23 17.84
CA PRO A 60 27.02 -1.24 18.03
C PRO A 60 26.62 -0.19 19.08
N ALA A 61 27.53 0.21 19.95
CA ALA A 61 27.25 1.12 21.06
C ALA A 61 26.62 2.47 20.62
N TRP A 62 26.89 2.92 19.39
CA TRP A 62 26.33 4.15 18.84
C TRP A 62 24.85 4.01 18.41
N LEU A 63 24.35 2.80 18.17
CA LEU A 63 23.00 2.59 17.65
C LEU A 63 21.93 2.94 18.67
N GLU A 64 22.14 2.59 19.94
CA GLU A 64 21.20 2.93 21.03
C GLU A 64 21.00 4.43 21.17
N ALA A 65 22.11 5.18 21.13
CA ALA A 65 22.07 6.65 21.22
C ALA A 65 21.32 7.27 20.01
N ARG A 66 21.53 6.73 18.80
CA ARG A 66 20.83 7.21 17.59
C ARG A 66 19.33 6.86 17.61
N VAL A 67 18.97 5.66 18.04
CA VAL A 67 17.55 5.26 18.16
C VAL A 67 16.86 6.13 19.20
N ARG A 68 17.50 6.32 20.37
CA ARG A 68 16.94 7.19 21.43
C ARG A 68 16.78 8.64 20.98
N ALA A 69 17.70 9.17 20.19
CA ALA A 69 17.61 10.52 19.62
C ALA A 69 16.56 10.62 18.49
N ALA A 70 16.27 9.54 17.78
CA ALA A 70 15.26 9.48 16.72
C ALA A 70 13.83 9.27 17.24
N ILE A 71 13.68 8.77 18.49
CA ILE A 71 12.37 8.67 19.12
C ILE A 71 12.00 10.09 19.59
N PRO A 72 10.93 10.71 19.06
CA PRO A 72 10.47 12.00 19.59
C PRO A 72 10.21 11.79 21.08
N ALA A 73 10.82 12.64 21.92
CA ALA A 73 10.54 12.64 23.35
C ALA A 73 9.01 12.75 23.49
N GLY A 74 8.36 11.64 23.85
CA GLY A 74 6.96 11.67 24.18
C GLY A 74 6.75 12.71 25.28
N PRO A 75 5.56 13.30 25.43
CA PRO A 75 5.34 14.34 26.41
C PRO A 75 5.77 13.83 27.78
N GLU A 76 6.91 14.31 28.25
CA GLU A 76 7.39 14.02 29.58
C GLU A 76 6.32 14.42 30.59
N ASN A 77 5.81 13.42 31.28
CA ASN A 77 5.01 13.53 32.50
C ASN A 77 3.95 14.66 32.52
N VAL A 78 2.73 14.28 32.24
CA VAL A 78 1.52 15.09 32.53
C VAL A 78 1.27 15.25 34.03
N SER A 79 2.26 15.23 34.89
CA SER A 79 2.10 15.49 36.33
C SER A 79 2.68 16.83 36.80
N ALA A 80 3.40 17.56 35.95
CA ALA A 80 3.70 18.95 36.23
C ALA A 80 2.70 19.84 35.49
N ARG A 81 1.61 20.23 36.14
CA ARG A 81 0.74 21.31 35.63
C ARG A 81 1.65 22.47 35.30
N PRO A 82 1.77 22.91 34.02
CA PRO A 82 2.70 23.99 33.67
C PRO A 82 2.40 25.23 34.48
N ALA A 83 3.43 25.88 34.98
CA ALA A 83 3.33 27.01 35.91
C ALA A 83 2.44 28.18 35.38
N TRP A 84 2.19 28.25 34.07
CA TRP A 84 1.30 29.25 33.47
C TRP A 84 -0.17 29.12 33.90
N TRP A 85 -0.65 27.93 34.40
CA TRP A 85 -1.98 27.80 35.01
C TRP A 85 -2.10 28.55 36.33
N ARG A 86 -1.00 28.93 36.98
CA ARG A 86 -1.01 29.77 38.19
C ARG A 86 -1.35 31.25 37.90
N TRP A 87 -1.25 31.64 36.63
CA TRP A 87 -1.60 33.00 36.17
C TRP A 87 -3.06 33.14 35.78
N LEU A 88 -3.79 32.02 35.67
CA LEU A 88 -5.24 31.96 35.42
C LEU A 88 -6.06 31.93 36.71
N LYS A 89 -5.61 32.66 37.78
CA LYS A 89 -6.53 33.02 38.87
C LYS A 89 -7.45 34.09 38.35
N PRO A 90 -8.80 33.94 38.44
CA PRO A 90 -9.71 34.99 38.11
C PRO A 90 -9.66 36.05 39.22
N ALA A 91 -8.76 37.03 39.12
CA ALA A 91 -8.86 38.26 39.83
C ALA A 91 -9.82 39.16 39.06
N GLY A 92 -10.88 39.56 39.70
CA GLY A 92 -12.03 40.26 39.16
C GLY A 92 -11.76 41.37 38.18
N SER A 93 -12.71 41.58 37.32
CA SER A 93 -12.90 42.57 36.26
C SER A 93 -12.49 42.10 34.84
N PHE A 94 -13.39 41.36 34.22
CA PHE A 94 -13.31 40.87 32.82
C PHE A 94 -13.60 41.94 31.76
N ALA A 95 -13.44 43.25 32.05
CA ALA A 95 -13.82 44.31 31.10
C ALA A 95 -12.68 44.83 30.22
N VAL A 96 -11.39 44.57 30.55
CA VAL A 96 -10.25 45.17 29.81
C VAL A 96 -9.40 44.12 29.05
N ALA A 97 -9.56 42.80 29.34
CA ALA A 97 -8.76 41.75 28.69
C ALA A 97 -9.35 41.28 27.34
N ALA A 98 -10.57 41.66 26.99
CA ALA A 98 -11.22 41.20 25.76
C ALA A 98 -10.63 41.84 24.48
N ASP A 99 -10.04 43.02 24.56
CA ASP A 99 -9.47 43.70 23.38
C ASP A 99 -8.11 43.14 22.97
N TRP A 100 -7.39 42.50 23.88
CA TRP A 100 -6.07 41.92 23.59
C TRP A 100 -6.19 40.48 23.05
N LEU A 101 -7.26 39.77 23.37
CA LEU A 101 -7.52 38.41 22.90
C LEU A 101 -8.03 38.38 21.45
N ARG A 102 -8.59 39.47 20.95
CA ARG A 102 -9.08 39.58 19.57
C ARG A 102 -7.98 39.39 18.52
N PRO A 103 -6.81 40.07 18.59
CA PRO A 103 -5.75 39.81 17.62
C PRO A 103 -5.12 38.41 17.77
N ALA A 104 -4.96 37.88 19.00
CA ALA A 104 -4.42 36.55 19.22
C ALA A 104 -5.32 35.43 18.64
N ALA A 105 -6.63 35.57 18.77
CA ALA A 105 -7.61 34.65 18.17
C ALA A 105 -7.56 34.72 16.63
N SER A 106 -7.36 35.90 16.06
CA SER A 106 -7.22 36.08 14.61
C SER A 106 -5.95 35.40 14.06
N PHE A 107 -4.82 35.57 14.76
CA PHE A 107 -3.55 34.89 14.38
C PHE A 107 -3.65 33.37 14.51
N ALA A 108 -4.30 32.85 15.56
CA ALA A 108 -4.53 31.43 15.72
C ALA A 108 -5.43 30.87 14.61
N ALA A 109 -6.49 31.57 14.23
CA ALA A 109 -7.36 31.18 13.13
C ALA A 109 -6.62 31.17 11.78
N VAL A 110 -5.84 32.21 11.49
CA VAL A 110 -5.01 32.28 10.27
C VAL A 110 -3.97 31.15 10.26
N ALA A 111 -3.28 30.90 11.38
CA ALA A 111 -2.31 29.80 11.49
C ALA A 111 -2.97 28.43 11.26
N LEU A 112 -4.17 28.21 11.80
CA LEU A 112 -4.91 26.96 11.65
C LEU A 112 -5.40 26.77 10.21
N VAL A 113 -5.89 27.81 9.56
CA VAL A 113 -6.25 27.78 8.14
C VAL A 113 -5.02 27.54 7.27
N THR A 114 -3.91 28.24 7.52
CA THR A 114 -2.66 28.04 6.78
C THR A 114 -2.13 26.61 6.98
N TRP A 115 -2.22 26.06 8.19
CA TRP A 115 -1.85 24.68 8.49
C TRP A 115 -2.75 23.68 7.78
N MET A 116 -4.08 23.87 7.76
CA MET A 116 -5.02 23.03 7.03
C MET A 116 -4.78 23.08 5.51
N VAL A 117 -4.52 24.27 4.98
CA VAL A 117 -4.19 24.46 3.56
C VAL A 117 -2.86 23.77 3.25
N ALA A 118 -1.82 23.96 4.08
CA ALA A 118 -0.54 23.27 3.89
C ALA A 118 -0.66 21.75 3.95
N LEU A 119 -1.47 21.21 4.88
CA LEU A 119 -1.77 19.77 4.95
C LEU A 119 -2.54 19.27 3.70
N GLY A 120 -3.43 20.10 3.14
CA GLY A 120 -4.12 19.82 1.88
C GLY A 120 -3.17 19.77 0.68
N TYR A 121 -2.24 20.72 0.59
CA TYR A 121 -1.22 20.77 -0.46
C TYR A 121 -0.14 19.67 -0.32
N MET A 122 0.12 19.17 0.90
CA MET A 122 1.09 18.10 1.15
C MET A 122 0.54 16.69 0.88
N ARG A 123 -0.76 16.53 0.66
CA ARG A 123 -1.32 15.21 0.27
C ARG A 123 -0.94 14.95 -1.19
N PRO A 124 -0.23 13.86 -1.49
CA PRO A 124 0.02 13.50 -2.88
C PRO A 124 -1.33 13.37 -3.59
N GLY A 125 -1.41 13.89 -4.79
CA GLY A 125 -2.60 13.76 -5.62
C GLY A 125 -2.95 12.29 -5.81
N GLU A 126 -4.20 12.00 -6.13
CA GLU A 126 -4.66 10.63 -6.38
C GLU A 126 -3.83 9.95 -7.46
N ASP A 127 -3.50 10.67 -8.54
CA ASP A 127 -2.70 10.16 -9.65
C ASP A 127 -1.25 9.86 -9.23
N GLU A 128 -0.70 10.65 -8.33
CA GLU A 128 0.62 10.41 -7.74
C GLU A 128 0.65 9.11 -6.92
N ARG A 129 -0.41 8.84 -6.15
CA ARG A 129 -0.55 7.60 -5.39
C ARG A 129 -0.69 6.39 -6.31
N ILE A 130 -1.53 6.50 -7.35
CA ILE A 130 -1.68 5.43 -8.36
C ILE A 130 -0.34 5.17 -9.04
N THR A 131 0.38 6.20 -9.46
CA THR A 131 1.71 6.09 -10.06
C THR A 131 2.67 5.29 -9.18
N GLN A 132 2.69 5.58 -7.87
CA GLN A 132 3.53 4.85 -6.92
C GLN A 132 3.09 3.40 -6.74
N GLU A 133 1.79 3.13 -6.68
CA GLU A 133 1.25 1.79 -6.50
C GLU A 133 1.49 0.89 -7.71
N VAL A 134 1.27 1.39 -8.95
CA VAL A 134 1.53 0.62 -10.18
C VAL A 134 3.01 0.33 -10.35
N LEU A 135 3.89 1.30 -10.04
CA LEU A 135 5.34 1.10 -10.04
C LEU A 135 5.76 0.05 -9.01
N ALA A 136 5.28 0.17 -7.77
CA ALA A 136 5.59 -0.78 -6.71
C ALA A 136 5.10 -2.19 -7.03
N SER A 137 3.95 -2.34 -7.70
CA SER A 137 3.45 -3.62 -8.18
C SER A 137 4.36 -4.24 -9.23
N HIS A 138 4.76 -3.46 -10.25
CA HIS A 138 5.67 -3.90 -11.30
C HIS A 138 7.03 -4.36 -10.74
N VAL A 139 7.61 -3.58 -9.84
CA VAL A 139 8.89 -3.91 -9.18
C VAL A 139 8.74 -5.18 -8.34
N ARG A 140 7.65 -5.35 -7.58
CA ARG A 140 7.39 -6.58 -6.81
C ARG A 140 7.30 -7.80 -7.72
N ALA A 141 6.56 -7.71 -8.83
CA ALA A 141 6.42 -8.79 -9.79
C ALA A 141 7.78 -9.20 -10.37
N THR A 142 8.63 -8.21 -10.69
CA THR A 142 9.98 -8.41 -11.21
C THR A 142 10.90 -9.07 -10.18
N LEU A 143 10.92 -8.58 -8.94
CA LEU A 143 11.78 -9.12 -7.87
C LEU A 143 11.39 -10.54 -7.45
N THR A 144 10.10 -10.86 -7.48
CA THR A 144 9.59 -12.18 -7.10
C THR A 144 9.54 -13.17 -8.28
N ASN A 145 9.89 -12.73 -9.48
CA ASN A 145 9.74 -13.49 -10.74
C ASN A 145 8.30 -14.03 -10.94
N ARG A 146 7.32 -13.27 -10.46
CA ARG A 146 5.89 -13.60 -10.53
C ARG A 146 5.16 -12.58 -11.39
N PHE A 147 5.36 -12.67 -12.69
CA PHE A 147 4.85 -11.68 -13.63
C PHE A 147 3.37 -11.88 -13.96
N TYR A 148 2.88 -13.10 -13.96
CA TYR A 148 1.50 -13.45 -14.35
C TYR A 148 0.97 -14.61 -13.51
N ASP A 149 -0.35 -14.64 -13.31
CA ASP A 149 -1.08 -15.75 -12.67
C ASP A 149 -1.60 -16.73 -13.73
N VAL A 150 -1.89 -16.22 -14.95
CA VAL A 150 -2.19 -17.02 -16.13
C VAL A 150 -1.16 -16.72 -17.23
N ALA A 151 -0.38 -17.74 -17.58
CA ALA A 151 0.62 -17.67 -18.65
C ALA A 151 -0.03 -18.06 -19.97
N SER A 152 -0.21 -17.12 -20.89
CA SER A 152 -0.72 -17.38 -22.23
C SER A 152 -0.48 -16.17 -23.13
N SER A 153 -0.09 -16.42 -24.36
CA SER A 153 -0.07 -15.43 -25.45
C SER A 153 -1.43 -15.26 -26.13
N ASP A 154 -2.40 -16.14 -25.83
CA ASP A 154 -3.72 -16.11 -26.41
C ASP A 154 -4.70 -15.30 -25.53
N GLN A 155 -5.21 -14.20 -26.10
CA GLN A 155 -6.23 -13.38 -25.48
C GLN A 155 -7.51 -14.16 -25.11
N HIS A 156 -7.83 -15.21 -25.87
CA HIS A 156 -9.00 -16.07 -25.61
C HIS A 156 -8.84 -16.96 -24.37
N THR A 157 -7.62 -17.10 -23.87
CA THR A 157 -7.31 -17.74 -22.59
C THR A 157 -7.26 -16.73 -21.44
N VAL A 158 -6.54 -15.59 -21.64
CA VAL A 158 -6.31 -14.58 -20.60
C VAL A 158 -7.59 -13.82 -20.27
N LYS A 159 -8.37 -13.42 -21.28
CA LYS A 159 -9.59 -12.62 -21.08
C LYS A 159 -10.65 -13.33 -20.23
N PRO A 160 -11.07 -14.59 -20.51
CA PRO A 160 -12.03 -15.29 -19.67
C PRO A 160 -11.52 -15.52 -18.24
N TRP A 161 -10.22 -15.78 -18.08
CA TRP A 161 -9.61 -16.00 -16.78
C TRP A 161 -9.71 -14.75 -15.89
N LEU A 162 -9.43 -13.56 -16.45
CA LEU A 162 -9.58 -12.27 -15.75
C LEU A 162 -11.05 -11.93 -15.51
N SER A 163 -11.91 -12.08 -16.53
CA SER A 163 -13.33 -11.73 -16.42
C SER A 163 -14.08 -12.60 -15.39
N ALA A 164 -13.61 -13.82 -15.12
CA ALA A 164 -14.18 -14.67 -14.08
C ALA A 164 -13.86 -14.19 -12.65
N ARG A 165 -12.91 -13.27 -12.47
CA ARG A 165 -12.40 -12.78 -11.19
C ARG A 165 -12.63 -11.30 -10.94
N LEU A 166 -12.99 -10.56 -11.99
CA LEU A 166 -13.25 -9.13 -11.98
C LEU A 166 -14.74 -8.87 -12.25
N ALA A 167 -15.26 -7.77 -11.77
CA ALA A 167 -16.62 -7.31 -12.07
C ALA A 167 -16.76 -6.73 -13.49
N PHE A 168 -15.68 -6.72 -14.28
CA PHE A 168 -15.63 -6.21 -15.65
C PHE A 168 -14.79 -7.13 -16.53
N SER A 169 -14.91 -6.98 -17.85
CA SER A 169 -14.12 -7.72 -18.82
C SER A 169 -13.06 -6.80 -19.44
N PRO A 170 -11.76 -6.99 -19.13
CA PRO A 170 -10.73 -6.13 -19.67
C PRO A 170 -10.59 -6.33 -21.19
N PRO A 171 -10.46 -5.23 -21.97
CA PRO A 171 -10.11 -5.35 -23.39
C PRO A 171 -8.64 -5.79 -23.49
N ILE A 172 -8.38 -6.83 -24.27
CA ILE A 172 -7.05 -7.36 -24.52
C ILE A 172 -6.76 -7.29 -26.00
N ALA A 173 -5.73 -6.52 -26.37
CA ALA A 173 -5.31 -6.37 -27.75
C ALA A 173 -4.23 -7.40 -28.10
N ASP A 174 -4.37 -8.03 -29.27
CA ASP A 174 -3.23 -8.73 -29.88
C ASP A 174 -2.39 -7.71 -30.66
N LEU A 175 -1.21 -7.42 -30.12
CA LEU A 175 -0.26 -6.45 -30.66
C LEU A 175 1.04 -7.10 -31.11
N SER A 176 1.03 -8.42 -31.31
CA SER A 176 2.18 -9.21 -31.75
C SER A 176 2.76 -8.70 -33.08
N ALA A 177 1.90 -8.31 -34.04
CA ALA A 177 2.29 -7.72 -35.31
C ALA A 177 3.05 -6.40 -35.15
N SER A 178 2.83 -5.67 -34.05
CA SER A 178 3.54 -4.43 -33.70
C SER A 178 4.76 -4.68 -32.80
N GLY A 179 5.08 -5.94 -32.53
CA GLY A 179 6.25 -6.33 -31.72
C GLY A 179 6.00 -6.26 -30.22
N PHE A 180 4.72 -6.22 -29.76
CA PHE A 180 4.33 -6.33 -28.37
C PHE A 180 3.56 -7.65 -28.18
N GLU A 181 4.22 -8.63 -27.65
CA GLU A 181 3.68 -9.97 -27.46
C GLU A 181 3.00 -10.08 -26.09
N LEU A 182 1.73 -10.48 -26.04
CA LEU A 182 1.08 -10.83 -24.79
C LEU A 182 1.74 -12.10 -24.22
N VAL A 183 2.13 -12.08 -22.94
CA VAL A 183 2.73 -13.24 -22.26
C VAL A 183 1.89 -13.77 -21.12
N GLY A 184 0.91 -13.02 -20.69
CA GLY A 184 -0.03 -13.46 -19.65
C GLY A 184 -0.82 -12.33 -19.01
N GLY A 185 -1.48 -12.68 -17.93
CA GLY A 185 -2.22 -11.74 -17.11
C GLY A 185 -2.18 -12.11 -15.63
N ARG A 186 -2.37 -11.12 -14.76
CA ARG A 186 -2.54 -11.31 -13.32
C ARG A 186 -3.64 -10.43 -12.76
N LEU A 187 -4.14 -10.79 -11.58
CA LEU A 187 -4.98 -9.93 -10.77
C LEU A 187 -4.10 -9.14 -9.81
N ASP A 188 -4.39 -7.85 -9.66
CA ASP A 188 -3.71 -6.99 -8.69
C ASP A 188 -4.70 -6.03 -8.03
N TYR A 189 -4.23 -5.24 -7.05
CA TYR A 189 -5.02 -4.24 -6.36
C TYR A 189 -4.30 -2.91 -6.39
N ILE A 190 -5.01 -1.87 -6.85
CA ILE A 190 -4.56 -0.47 -6.78
C ILE A 190 -5.51 0.26 -5.82
N GLY A 191 -4.98 0.74 -4.70
CA GLY A 191 -5.81 1.12 -3.57
C GLY A 191 -6.61 -0.08 -3.05
N ALA A 192 -7.92 0.10 -2.93
CA ALA A 192 -8.85 -0.98 -2.54
C ALA A 192 -9.56 -1.64 -3.74
N GLN A 193 -9.18 -1.30 -4.99
CA GLN A 193 -9.86 -1.75 -6.19
C GLN A 193 -9.10 -2.88 -6.88
N PRO A 194 -9.77 -4.01 -7.20
CA PRO A 194 -9.16 -5.07 -8.00
C PRO A 194 -9.01 -4.60 -9.45
N VAL A 195 -7.83 -4.84 -10.03
CA VAL A 195 -7.47 -4.42 -11.38
C VAL A 195 -6.94 -5.60 -12.19
N ALA A 196 -7.17 -5.57 -13.51
CA ALA A 196 -6.49 -6.47 -14.43
C ALA A 196 -5.09 -5.96 -14.74
N VAL A 197 -4.11 -6.84 -14.78
CA VAL A 197 -2.78 -6.55 -15.30
C VAL A 197 -2.50 -7.46 -16.47
N LEU A 198 -2.34 -6.85 -17.64
CA LEU A 198 -1.93 -7.54 -18.86
C LEU A 198 -0.41 -7.39 -18.97
N VAL A 199 0.26 -8.49 -19.16
CA VAL A 199 1.72 -8.50 -19.26
C VAL A 199 2.10 -8.68 -20.71
N TYR A 200 2.70 -7.62 -21.28
CA TYR A 200 3.27 -7.67 -22.62
C TYR A 200 4.78 -7.77 -22.54
N LYS A 201 5.37 -8.26 -23.60
CA LYS A 201 6.82 -8.35 -23.78
C LYS A 201 7.25 -7.69 -25.07
N ARG A 202 8.31 -6.91 -25.00
CA ARG A 202 9.01 -6.40 -26.18
C ARG A 202 10.50 -6.66 -26.05
N ARG A 203 11.05 -7.53 -26.91
CA ARG A 203 12.44 -8.02 -26.77
C ARG A 203 12.66 -8.69 -25.39
N GLN A 204 13.44 -8.08 -24.51
CA GLN A 204 13.68 -8.59 -23.14
C GLN A 204 12.92 -7.82 -22.06
N HIS A 205 12.21 -6.73 -22.43
CA HIS A 205 11.49 -5.87 -21.51
C HIS A 205 10.07 -6.39 -21.28
N LEU A 206 9.66 -6.45 -20.02
CA LEU A 206 8.29 -6.72 -19.63
C LEU A 206 7.55 -5.41 -19.42
N ILE A 207 6.30 -5.38 -19.84
CA ILE A 207 5.44 -4.21 -19.74
C ILE A 207 4.17 -4.63 -19.03
N ASP A 208 3.92 -4.05 -17.87
CA ASP A 208 2.67 -4.23 -17.16
C ASP A 208 1.67 -3.17 -17.61
N VAL A 209 0.51 -3.60 -18.04
CA VAL A 209 -0.62 -2.75 -18.41
C VAL A 209 -1.74 -3.00 -17.41
N PHE A 210 -1.89 -2.10 -16.45
CA PHE A 210 -2.97 -2.12 -15.48
C PHE A 210 -4.23 -1.55 -16.11
N VAL A 211 -5.37 -2.22 -15.94
CA VAL A 211 -6.64 -1.85 -16.57
C VAL A 211 -7.78 -1.97 -15.57
N TRP A 212 -8.59 -0.90 -15.47
CA TRP A 212 -9.84 -0.90 -14.70
C TRP A 212 -10.85 0.10 -15.26
N PRO A 213 -12.16 -0.05 -14.97
CA PRO A 213 -13.16 0.91 -15.40
C PRO A 213 -13.05 2.22 -14.60
N VAL A 214 -13.31 3.34 -15.29
CA VAL A 214 -13.35 4.68 -14.70
C VAL A 214 -14.61 5.43 -15.18
N GLU A 215 -15.25 6.16 -14.27
CA GLU A 215 -16.46 6.94 -14.59
C GLU A 215 -16.14 8.22 -15.36
N ALA A 216 -15.05 8.87 -15.02
CA ALA A 216 -14.59 10.10 -15.67
C ALA A 216 -13.15 9.92 -16.17
N PRO A 217 -12.90 10.14 -17.46
CA PRO A 217 -11.55 10.02 -18.01
C PRO A 217 -10.65 11.08 -17.39
N LYS A 218 -9.49 10.66 -16.91
CA LYS A 218 -8.43 11.56 -16.45
C LYS A 218 -7.54 11.98 -17.61
N SER A 219 -6.79 13.05 -17.44
CA SER A 219 -5.83 13.51 -18.45
C SER A 219 -4.69 12.50 -18.61
N GLU A 220 -4.27 12.29 -19.85
CA GLU A 220 -3.09 11.49 -20.17
C GLU A 220 -1.85 12.05 -19.44
N GLN A 221 -1.04 11.18 -18.90
CA GLN A 221 0.14 11.57 -18.13
C GLN A 221 1.31 10.66 -18.49
N THR A 222 2.48 11.26 -18.59
CA THR A 222 3.74 10.58 -18.78
C THR A 222 4.67 10.92 -17.62
N SER A 223 5.24 9.93 -16.96
CA SER A 223 6.23 10.13 -15.90
C SER A 223 7.38 9.14 -15.99
N THR A 224 8.51 9.47 -15.37
CA THR A 224 9.65 8.57 -15.24
C THR A 224 10.10 8.55 -13.79
N ARG A 225 10.21 7.36 -13.19
CA ARG A 225 10.63 7.15 -11.80
C ARG A 225 11.51 5.92 -11.67
N ASP A 226 12.56 6.06 -10.92
CA ASP A 226 13.45 4.95 -10.53
C ASP A 226 13.91 4.09 -11.71
N GLY A 227 14.07 4.71 -12.90
CA GLY A 227 14.48 4.04 -14.14
C GLY A 227 13.33 3.42 -14.93
N PHE A 228 12.08 3.51 -14.46
CA PHE A 228 10.90 3.05 -15.18
C PHE A 228 10.14 4.21 -15.80
N ASN A 229 9.60 3.99 -16.99
CA ASN A 229 8.66 4.89 -17.63
C ASN A 229 7.25 4.44 -17.36
N ILE A 230 6.36 5.40 -17.13
CA ILE A 230 4.96 5.19 -16.78
C ILE A 230 4.13 6.08 -17.70
N GLU A 231 3.18 5.45 -18.41
CA GLU A 231 2.22 6.13 -19.28
C GLU A 231 0.81 5.86 -18.77
N HIS A 232 -0.01 6.90 -18.75
CA HIS A 232 -1.42 6.82 -18.41
C HIS A 232 -2.28 7.27 -19.58
N VAL A 233 -3.24 6.43 -19.97
CA VAL A 233 -4.22 6.71 -21.01
C VAL A 233 -5.59 6.28 -20.53
N ALA A 234 -6.60 7.14 -20.71
CA ALA A 234 -8.00 6.81 -20.43
C ALA A 234 -8.79 6.74 -21.73
N LYS A 235 -9.43 5.60 -22.02
CA LYS A 235 -10.19 5.38 -23.25
C LYS A 235 -11.39 4.47 -23.02
N ASN A 236 -12.54 4.86 -23.61
CA ASN A 236 -13.77 4.06 -23.58
C ASN A 236 -14.21 3.59 -22.18
N GLY A 237 -14.11 4.47 -21.18
CA GLY A 237 -14.47 4.16 -19.79
C GLY A 237 -13.50 3.23 -19.07
N MET A 238 -12.29 3.06 -19.61
CA MET A 238 -11.21 2.30 -18.99
C MET A 238 -9.99 3.17 -18.77
N ASP A 239 -9.34 3.04 -17.63
CA ASP A 239 -8.01 3.56 -17.33
C ASP A 239 -6.95 2.52 -17.65
N TYR A 240 -5.87 2.96 -18.30
CA TYR A 240 -4.71 2.15 -18.63
C TYR A 240 -3.46 2.81 -18.06
N TRP A 241 -2.76 2.09 -17.21
CA TRP A 241 -1.47 2.51 -16.68
C TRP A 241 -0.41 1.51 -17.12
N LEU A 242 0.53 1.99 -17.90
CA LEU A 242 1.61 1.17 -18.47
C LEU A 242 2.89 1.46 -17.70
N VAL A 243 3.60 0.41 -17.28
CA VAL A 243 4.86 0.53 -16.55
C VAL A 243 5.90 -0.41 -17.17
N SER A 244 7.08 0.11 -17.48
CA SER A 244 8.21 -0.68 -17.99
C SER A 244 9.53 0.09 -17.88
N ASP A 245 10.64 -0.64 -17.96
CA ASP A 245 11.99 -0.11 -18.21
C ASP A 245 12.27 0.18 -19.70
N LEU A 246 11.27 -0.04 -20.57
CA LEU A 246 11.34 0.26 -22.00
C LEU A 246 11.48 1.78 -22.23
N SER A 247 12.04 2.18 -23.38
CA SER A 247 12.14 3.61 -23.72
C SER A 247 10.77 4.28 -23.76
N ARG A 248 10.70 5.56 -23.37
CA ARG A 248 9.44 6.34 -23.34
C ARG A 248 8.69 6.31 -24.66
N ASN A 249 9.42 6.43 -25.79
CA ASN A 249 8.79 6.43 -27.10
C ASN A 249 8.09 5.10 -27.40
N GLU A 250 8.75 3.98 -27.10
CA GLU A 250 8.17 2.65 -27.32
C GLU A 250 7.01 2.34 -26.36
N LEU A 251 7.06 2.86 -25.13
CA LEU A 251 5.96 2.72 -24.18
C LEU A 251 4.76 3.54 -24.64
N ASN A 252 4.98 4.75 -25.13
CA ASN A 252 3.94 5.59 -25.74
C ASN A 252 3.34 4.92 -26.99
N ASP A 253 4.16 4.32 -27.85
CA ASP A 253 3.65 3.56 -29.02
C ASP A 253 2.68 2.47 -28.57
N LEU A 254 2.99 1.73 -27.51
CA LEU A 254 2.09 0.72 -26.94
C LEU A 254 0.80 1.35 -26.41
N ALA A 255 0.91 2.47 -25.69
CA ALA A 255 -0.26 3.19 -25.17
C ALA A 255 -1.22 3.64 -26.29
N GLN A 256 -0.67 4.17 -27.38
CA GLN A 256 -1.44 4.59 -28.55
C GLN A 256 -2.11 3.38 -29.24
N LEU A 257 -1.42 2.25 -29.39
CA LEU A 257 -1.99 1.03 -29.96
C LEU A 257 -3.14 0.48 -29.10
N ILE A 258 -3.00 0.48 -27.79
CA ILE A 258 -4.07 0.08 -26.85
C ILE A 258 -5.28 1.02 -26.98
N ALA A 259 -5.03 2.33 -26.99
CA ALA A 259 -6.08 3.33 -27.16
C ALA A 259 -6.82 3.17 -28.50
N ALA A 260 -6.10 2.87 -29.57
CA ALA A 260 -6.69 2.62 -30.89
C ALA A 260 -7.53 1.33 -30.93
N TYR A 261 -7.02 0.25 -30.33
CA TYR A 261 -7.75 -1.03 -30.23
C TYR A 261 -9.04 -0.90 -29.41
N SER A 262 -9.00 -0.20 -28.30
CA SER A 262 -10.17 0.04 -27.45
C SER A 262 -11.24 0.88 -28.16
N ALA A 263 -10.90 1.62 -29.21
CA ALA A 263 -11.83 2.45 -29.98
C ALA A 263 -12.57 1.66 -31.08
N ALA A 264 -12.15 0.43 -31.38
CA ALA A 264 -12.85 -0.42 -32.35
C ALA A 264 -14.18 -0.92 -31.78
N PRO A 265 -15.31 -0.82 -32.53
CA PRO A 265 -16.65 -1.17 -32.08
C PRO A 265 -16.83 -2.69 -31.84
#